data_c20e8f0258b68f8e48bc8b2650559d50
#
_entry.id   c20e8f0258b68f8e48bc8b2650559d50
#
_cell.length_a   1.000
_cell.length_b   1.000
_cell.length_c   1.000
_cell.angle_alpha   90.00
_cell.angle_beta   90.00
_cell.angle_gamma   90.00
#
_symmetry.space_group_name_H-M   'P 1'
#
loop_
_entity.id
_entity.type
_entity.pdbx_description
1 polymer ?
#
loop_
_entity_poly.entity_id
_entity_poly.type
_entity_poly.pdbx_seq_one_letter_code
_entity_poly.pdbx_strand_id
1 'polypeptide(L)'
;MGQTIADFIDKYGIGLYIPRVHITDIIEVLILTFLIYQIIIWIKNTKAWMLLRGIIVLAGFILLAAIFKMHTILFIARNSLTVMATAAIVVFQPELRRALEKLGEKQFLTSVVPFEQNREIRFSEETREDIIRACFAMGKVKTGALIVVEQAIRLTEYESTGIQMDCLVSSQVLINIFEHNTPLHDGAIIVRGDRIVSATCYLPLSDNMGISKDLGTRHRAAVGMSEVSDALAITVSEETGAVSVAQGGELTRSINEAELRVKLEEVQHKSSETNRIKAMWKGWRKHAKKNN
;
A
#
# COMPACT_ATOMS: atom_id res chain seq x y z
N MET A 1 -45.14 39.72 -15.38
CA MET A 1 -43.79 39.18 -15.11
C MET A 1 -43.63 38.57 -13.70
N GLY A 2 -44.46 38.89 -12.74
CA GLY A 2 -44.43 38.30 -11.39
C GLY A 2 -45.05 36.90 -11.24
N GLN A 3 -46.01 36.53 -12.10
CA GLN A 3 -46.71 35.23 -12.03
C GLN A 3 -45.88 34.06 -12.54
N THR A 4 -44.92 34.29 -13.46
CA THR A 4 -44.07 33.24 -14.04
C THR A 4 -43.02 32.68 -13.07
N ILE A 5 -42.61 33.45 -12.07
CA ILE A 5 -41.62 33.02 -11.09
C ILE A 5 -42.30 32.21 -9.97
N ALA A 6 -43.50 32.61 -9.58
CA ALA A 6 -44.29 31.87 -8.57
C ALA A 6 -44.70 30.49 -9.09
N ASP A 7 -45.17 30.39 -10.37
CA ASP A 7 -45.47 29.12 -11.03
C ASP A 7 -44.25 28.20 -11.23
N PHE A 8 -43.08 28.78 -11.38
CA PHE A 8 -41.82 28.00 -11.50
C PHE A 8 -41.42 27.39 -10.14
N ILE A 9 -41.61 28.15 -9.05
CA ILE A 9 -41.30 27.69 -7.70
C ILE A 9 -42.29 26.60 -7.27
N ASP A 10 -43.58 26.74 -7.63
CA ASP A 10 -44.62 25.75 -7.31
C ASP A 10 -44.46 24.44 -8.13
N LYS A 11 -44.06 24.58 -9.39
CA LYS A 11 -43.92 23.45 -10.32
C LYS A 11 -42.68 22.59 -10.07
N TYR A 12 -41.62 23.13 -9.48
CA TYR A 12 -40.40 22.39 -9.20
C TYR A 12 -40.19 22.04 -7.73
N GLY A 13 -41.19 22.29 -6.88
CA GLY A 13 -41.29 21.72 -5.52
C GLY A 13 -40.07 22.04 -4.62
N ILE A 14 -39.42 23.20 -4.87
CA ILE A 14 -38.45 23.72 -3.89
C ILE A 14 -39.25 24.46 -2.82
N GLY A 15 -40.09 23.72 -2.09
CA GLY A 15 -40.52 24.18 -0.78
C GLY A 15 -39.24 24.41 0.02
N LEU A 16 -38.99 25.67 0.37
CA LEU A 16 -38.00 26.01 1.40
C LEU A 16 -38.48 25.42 2.72
N TYR A 17 -38.38 24.11 2.83
CA TYR A 17 -38.48 23.43 4.11
C TYR A 17 -37.20 23.84 4.86
N ILE A 18 -37.34 24.82 5.75
CA ILE A 18 -36.25 25.16 6.69
C ILE A 18 -36.18 23.94 7.62
N PRO A 19 -35.25 23.00 7.41
CA PRO A 19 -35.14 21.84 8.27
C PRO A 19 -34.81 22.37 9.67
N ARG A 20 -35.49 21.86 10.68
CA ARG A 20 -35.06 22.08 12.06
C ARG A 20 -33.70 21.44 12.19
N VAL A 21 -32.65 22.28 12.24
CA VAL A 21 -31.27 21.82 12.36
C VAL A 21 -31.13 21.11 13.70
N HIS A 22 -30.95 19.81 13.65
CA HIS A 22 -30.63 18.98 14.81
C HIS A 22 -29.14 18.91 14.99
N ILE A 23 -28.67 18.64 16.21
CA ILE A 23 -27.23 18.45 16.49
C ILE A 23 -26.65 17.32 15.62
N THR A 24 -27.46 16.32 15.30
CA THR A 24 -27.12 15.22 14.37
C THR A 24 -26.75 15.71 12.98
N ASP A 25 -27.44 16.75 12.44
CA ASP A 25 -27.17 17.28 11.10
C ASP A 25 -25.81 17.98 11.03
N ILE A 26 -25.42 18.64 12.11
CA ILE A 26 -24.10 19.27 12.22
C ILE A 26 -22.97 18.20 12.23
N ILE A 27 -23.20 17.10 12.96
CA ILE A 27 -22.26 15.97 13.02
C ILE A 27 -22.16 15.30 11.65
N GLU A 28 -23.27 15.12 10.95
CA GLU A 28 -23.33 14.54 9.61
C GLU A 28 -22.54 15.40 8.61
N VAL A 29 -22.76 16.71 8.60
CA VAL A 29 -21.99 17.64 7.74
C VAL A 29 -20.50 17.62 8.06
N LEU A 30 -20.11 17.55 9.33
CA LEU A 30 -18.70 17.45 9.72
C LEU A 30 -18.06 16.14 9.24
N ILE A 31 -18.76 15.02 9.39
CA ILE A 31 -18.30 13.71 8.93
C ILE A 31 -18.16 13.71 7.40
N LEU A 32 -19.17 14.21 6.68
CA LEU A 32 -19.14 14.34 5.23
C LEU A 32 -17.97 15.24 4.75
N THR A 33 -17.80 16.39 5.40
CA THR A 33 -16.72 17.33 5.08
C THR A 33 -15.36 16.67 5.28
N PHE A 34 -15.15 15.97 6.39
CA PHE A 34 -13.92 15.25 6.68
C PHE A 34 -13.66 14.15 5.65
N LEU A 35 -14.70 13.38 5.30
CA LEU A 35 -14.59 12.29 4.33
C LEU A 35 -14.26 12.83 2.93
N ILE A 36 -14.94 13.87 2.48
CA ILE A 36 -14.66 14.53 1.19
C ILE A 36 -13.23 15.11 1.19
N TYR A 37 -12.80 15.76 2.27
CA TYR A 37 -11.44 16.29 2.40
C TYR A 37 -10.38 15.19 2.26
N GLN A 38 -10.56 14.05 2.92
CA GLN A 38 -9.64 12.91 2.82
C GLN A 38 -9.61 12.33 1.40
N ILE A 39 -10.76 12.22 0.74
CA ILE A 39 -10.84 11.76 -0.65
C ILE A 39 -10.08 12.71 -1.59
N ILE A 40 -10.24 14.03 -1.43
CA ILE A 40 -9.56 15.03 -2.27
C ILE A 40 -8.04 14.96 -2.08
N ILE A 41 -7.55 14.82 -0.84
CA ILE A 41 -6.12 14.69 -0.57
C ILE A 41 -5.57 13.40 -1.21
N TRP A 42 -6.29 12.31 -1.07
CA TRP A 42 -5.88 11.03 -1.65
C TRP A 42 -5.79 11.09 -3.18
N ILE A 43 -6.78 11.71 -3.83
CA ILE A 43 -6.80 11.88 -5.30
C ILE A 43 -5.65 12.78 -5.77
N LYS A 44 -5.32 13.86 -5.03
CA LYS A 44 -4.22 14.78 -5.39
C LYS A 44 -2.87 14.08 -5.52
N ASN A 45 -2.64 13.05 -4.74
CA ASN A 45 -1.36 12.31 -4.70
C ASN A 45 -1.30 11.14 -5.69
N THR A 46 -2.30 11.00 -6.58
CA THR A 46 -2.37 9.91 -7.54
C THR A 46 -2.38 10.42 -8.99
N LYS A 47 -2.05 9.53 -9.94
CA LYS A 47 -2.18 9.79 -11.39
C LYS A 47 -3.63 10.17 -11.79
N ALA A 48 -4.62 9.83 -10.95
CA ALA A 48 -6.03 10.19 -11.12
C ALA A 48 -6.28 11.70 -11.13
N TRP A 49 -5.42 12.52 -10.51
CA TRP A 49 -5.53 13.98 -10.55
C TRP A 49 -5.43 14.55 -11.95
N MET A 50 -4.55 13.97 -12.80
CA MET A 50 -4.40 14.40 -14.19
C MET A 50 -5.67 14.09 -15.00
N LEU A 51 -6.26 12.90 -14.80
CA LEU A 51 -7.51 12.50 -15.43
C LEU A 51 -8.68 13.36 -14.98
N LEU A 52 -8.76 13.67 -13.68
CA LEU A 52 -9.82 14.53 -13.11
C LEU A 52 -9.80 15.93 -13.74
N ARG A 53 -8.62 16.52 -13.96
CA ARG A 53 -8.48 17.81 -14.68
C ARG A 53 -9.04 17.72 -16.10
N GLY A 54 -8.74 16.63 -16.81
CA GLY A 54 -9.28 16.40 -18.16
C GLY A 54 -10.81 16.32 -18.18
N ILE A 55 -11.40 15.61 -17.21
CA ILE A 55 -12.85 15.48 -17.07
C ILE A 55 -13.51 16.83 -16.75
N ILE A 56 -12.90 17.64 -15.87
CA ILE A 56 -13.42 18.98 -15.53
C ILE A 56 -13.43 19.90 -16.75
N VAL A 57 -12.35 19.89 -17.55
CA VAL A 57 -12.28 20.68 -18.79
C VAL A 57 -13.34 20.24 -19.79
N LEU A 58 -13.52 18.93 -19.97
CA LEU A 58 -14.55 18.37 -20.85
C LEU A 58 -15.98 18.73 -20.37
N ALA A 59 -16.24 18.62 -19.06
CA ALA A 59 -17.52 19.01 -18.49
C ALA A 59 -17.79 20.51 -18.65
N GLY A 60 -16.78 21.36 -18.49
CA GLY A 60 -16.88 22.79 -18.76
C GLY A 60 -17.21 23.09 -20.23
N PHE A 61 -16.61 22.36 -21.17
CA PHE A 61 -16.90 22.48 -22.59
C PHE A 61 -18.36 22.06 -22.92
N ILE A 62 -18.83 20.95 -22.35
CA ILE A 62 -20.21 20.49 -22.50
C ILE A 62 -21.20 21.51 -21.90
N LEU A 63 -20.88 22.09 -20.76
CA LEU A 63 -21.69 23.13 -20.13
C LEU A 63 -21.81 24.38 -21.02
N LEU A 64 -20.69 24.83 -21.58
CA LEU A 64 -20.68 25.93 -22.58
C LEU A 64 -21.55 25.59 -23.79
N ALA A 65 -21.41 24.38 -24.33
CA ALA A 65 -22.24 23.93 -25.46
C ALA A 65 -23.74 23.90 -25.12
N ALA A 66 -24.11 23.60 -23.86
CA ALA A 66 -25.48 23.64 -23.38
C ALA A 66 -26.01 25.07 -23.27
N ILE A 67 -25.21 26.03 -22.78
CA ILE A 67 -25.58 27.46 -22.70
C ILE A 67 -25.81 28.04 -24.11
N PHE A 68 -24.96 27.70 -25.07
CA PHE A 68 -25.09 28.16 -26.45
C PHE A 68 -26.07 27.33 -27.30
N LYS A 69 -26.78 26.36 -26.68
CA LYS A 69 -27.78 25.48 -27.35
C LYS A 69 -27.21 24.75 -28.57
N MET A 70 -25.96 24.29 -28.51
CA MET A 70 -25.29 23.59 -29.60
C MET A 70 -25.76 22.13 -29.69
N HIS A 71 -26.86 21.87 -30.35
CA HIS A 71 -27.55 20.58 -30.38
C HIS A 71 -26.67 19.43 -30.86
N THR A 72 -25.82 19.64 -31.87
CA THR A 72 -24.95 18.59 -32.40
C THR A 72 -23.92 18.10 -31.37
N ILE A 73 -23.29 19.03 -30.64
CA ILE A 73 -22.31 18.69 -29.59
C ILE A 73 -22.98 17.96 -28.44
N LEU A 74 -24.14 18.44 -28.03
CA LEU A 74 -24.91 17.79 -26.94
C LEU A 74 -25.41 16.40 -27.33
N PHE A 75 -25.79 16.20 -28.61
CA PHE A 75 -26.16 14.88 -29.10
C PHE A 75 -25.00 13.89 -29.06
N ILE A 76 -23.82 14.31 -29.54
CA ILE A 76 -22.59 13.50 -29.50
C ILE A 76 -22.22 13.21 -28.06
N ALA A 77 -22.19 14.23 -27.19
CA ALA A 77 -21.84 14.06 -25.78
C ALA A 77 -22.78 13.04 -25.07
N ARG A 78 -24.07 13.11 -25.31
CA ARG A 78 -25.08 12.21 -24.71
C ARG A 78 -24.87 10.77 -25.18
N ASN A 79 -24.63 10.54 -26.46
CA ASN A 79 -24.41 9.20 -27.02
C ASN A 79 -23.04 8.62 -26.60
N SER A 80 -22.02 9.47 -26.48
CA SER A 80 -20.68 9.04 -26.06
C SER A 80 -20.57 8.75 -24.58
N LEU A 81 -21.51 9.22 -23.74
CA LEU A 81 -21.44 9.06 -22.29
C LEU A 81 -21.40 7.59 -21.86
N THR A 82 -22.21 6.73 -22.51
CA THR A 82 -22.23 5.29 -22.21
C THR A 82 -20.92 4.62 -22.55
N VAL A 83 -20.36 4.95 -23.72
CA VAL A 83 -19.08 4.41 -24.15
C VAL A 83 -17.94 4.90 -23.24
N MET A 84 -17.96 6.17 -22.84
CA MET A 84 -16.99 6.74 -21.90
C MET A 84 -17.09 6.11 -20.53
N ALA A 85 -18.31 5.85 -20.02
CA ALA A 85 -18.50 5.19 -18.73
C ALA A 85 -17.92 3.77 -18.74
N THR A 86 -18.17 3.00 -19.80
CA THR A 86 -17.61 1.65 -19.96
C THR A 86 -16.08 1.69 -20.06
N ALA A 87 -15.54 2.60 -20.86
CA ALA A 87 -14.10 2.78 -20.99
C ALA A 87 -13.44 3.19 -19.66
N ALA A 88 -14.10 4.07 -18.89
CA ALA A 88 -13.62 4.45 -17.56
C ALA A 88 -13.53 3.24 -16.61
N ILE A 89 -14.55 2.38 -16.58
CA ILE A 89 -14.53 1.17 -15.73
C ILE A 89 -13.33 0.28 -16.10
N VAL A 90 -13.09 0.06 -17.39
CA VAL A 90 -11.97 -0.76 -17.87
C VAL A 90 -10.63 -0.13 -17.51
N VAL A 91 -10.48 1.18 -17.69
CA VAL A 91 -9.22 1.91 -17.38
C VAL A 91 -8.95 1.93 -15.88
N PHE A 92 -9.99 2.07 -15.04
CA PHE A 92 -9.84 2.12 -13.58
C PHE A 92 -9.89 0.74 -12.91
N GLN A 93 -10.11 -0.33 -13.65
CA GLN A 93 -10.16 -1.69 -13.10
C GLN A 93 -8.92 -2.04 -12.24
N PRO A 94 -7.66 -1.79 -12.71
CA PRO A 94 -6.47 -2.10 -11.91
C PRO A 94 -6.35 -1.23 -10.65
N GLU A 95 -6.77 0.05 -10.72
CA GLU A 95 -6.76 0.95 -9.56
C GLU A 95 -7.80 0.54 -8.52
N LEU A 96 -9.01 0.18 -8.97
CA LEU A 96 -10.07 -0.33 -8.09
C LEU A 96 -9.66 -1.63 -7.41
N ARG A 97 -9.01 -2.55 -8.15
CA ARG A 97 -8.49 -3.78 -7.58
C ARG A 97 -7.45 -3.48 -6.49
N ARG A 98 -6.46 -2.63 -6.77
CA ARG A 98 -5.43 -2.22 -5.79
C ARG A 98 -6.04 -1.52 -4.57
N ALA A 99 -7.07 -0.69 -4.77
CA ALA A 99 -7.75 -0.01 -3.68
C ALA A 99 -8.51 -1.00 -2.79
N LEU A 100 -9.19 -2.00 -3.38
CA LEU A 100 -9.89 -3.06 -2.66
C LEU A 100 -8.92 -3.99 -1.91
N GLU A 101 -7.80 -4.34 -2.53
CA GLU A 101 -6.71 -5.09 -1.89
C GLU A 101 -6.18 -4.32 -0.67
N LYS A 102 -5.85 -3.04 -0.81
CA LYS A 102 -5.40 -2.18 0.32
C LYS A 102 -6.46 -1.99 1.41
N LEU A 103 -7.74 -1.99 1.06
CA LEU A 103 -8.83 -1.96 2.05
C LEU A 103 -9.00 -3.30 2.76
N GLY A 104 -8.78 -4.41 2.05
CA GLY A 104 -8.77 -5.75 2.64
C GLY A 104 -7.57 -6.00 3.56
N GLU A 105 -6.42 -5.42 3.24
CA GLU A 105 -5.18 -5.51 4.03
C GLU A 105 -5.24 -4.70 5.34
N LYS A 106 -5.86 -3.53 5.33
CA LYS A 106 -6.09 -2.76 6.56
C LYS A 106 -7.20 -3.43 7.35
N GLN A 107 -6.83 -4.27 8.27
CA GLN A 107 -7.49 -4.89 9.43
C GLN A 107 -8.82 -4.29 9.94
N PHE A 108 -9.64 -3.68 9.08
CA PHE A 108 -10.95 -3.14 9.47
C PHE A 108 -11.93 -4.27 9.78
N LEU A 109 -11.80 -5.43 9.13
CA LEU A 109 -12.69 -6.57 9.35
C LEU A 109 -12.24 -7.48 10.51
N THR A 110 -10.96 -7.47 10.88
CA THR A 110 -10.46 -8.27 12.02
C THR A 110 -10.85 -7.69 13.39
N SER A 111 -11.33 -6.46 13.44
CA SER A 111 -11.85 -5.87 14.69
C SER A 111 -13.23 -6.39 15.09
N VAL A 112 -13.98 -7.02 14.18
CA VAL A 112 -15.37 -7.46 14.43
C VAL A 112 -15.47 -8.95 14.71
N VAL A 113 -14.52 -9.76 14.24
CA VAL A 113 -14.49 -11.19 14.53
C VAL A 113 -13.19 -11.51 15.27
N PRO A 114 -13.22 -11.85 16.56
CA PRO A 114 -12.05 -12.34 17.26
C PRO A 114 -11.80 -13.79 16.83
N PHE A 115 -11.18 -13.97 15.66
CA PHE A 115 -10.52 -15.22 15.36
C PHE A 115 -9.29 -15.27 16.25
N GLU A 116 -9.23 -16.23 17.14
CA GLU A 116 -8.05 -16.51 17.98
C GLU A 116 -6.85 -16.75 17.07
N GLN A 117 -6.15 -15.67 16.71
CA GLN A 117 -4.82 -15.80 16.15
C GLN A 117 -3.88 -16.05 17.32
N ASN A 118 -3.54 -17.31 17.50
CA ASN A 118 -2.33 -17.72 18.21
C ASN A 118 -1.20 -16.77 17.83
N ARG A 119 -0.37 -16.40 18.81
CA ARG A 119 0.88 -15.67 18.63
C ARG A 119 1.80 -16.52 17.76
N GLU A 120 1.59 -16.59 16.48
CA GLU A 120 2.52 -17.23 15.57
C GLU A 120 3.70 -16.28 15.37
N ILE A 121 4.81 -16.66 15.99
CA ILE A 121 6.13 -16.16 15.65
C ILE A 121 6.27 -16.42 14.16
N ARG A 122 6.40 -15.37 13.34
CA ARG A 122 6.41 -15.48 11.88
C ARG A 122 7.57 -16.32 11.36
N PHE A 123 8.72 -16.27 12.03
CA PHE A 123 9.91 -17.08 11.79
C PHE A 123 10.71 -17.24 13.07
N SER A 124 11.54 -18.26 13.13
CA SER A 124 12.33 -18.61 14.30
C SER A 124 13.45 -17.61 14.58
N GLU A 125 13.98 -17.63 15.79
CA GLU A 125 15.17 -16.85 16.14
C GLU A 125 16.40 -17.29 15.34
N GLU A 126 16.51 -18.58 15.05
CA GLU A 126 17.57 -19.16 14.23
C GLU A 126 17.56 -18.56 12.81
N THR A 127 16.40 -18.49 12.16
CA THR A 127 16.22 -17.84 10.85
C THR A 127 16.65 -16.38 10.87
N ARG A 128 16.29 -15.65 11.94
CA ARG A 128 16.69 -14.25 12.12
C ARG A 128 18.21 -14.11 12.14
N GLU A 129 18.89 -14.89 12.99
CA GLU A 129 20.33 -14.84 13.15
C GLU A 129 21.07 -15.31 11.86
N ASP A 130 20.51 -16.28 11.15
CA ASP A 130 21.06 -16.75 9.89
C ASP A 130 20.97 -15.71 8.77
N ILE A 131 19.87 -14.98 8.68
CA ILE A 131 19.75 -13.85 7.73
C ILE A 131 20.77 -12.77 8.05
N ILE A 132 20.90 -12.37 9.33
CA ILE A 132 21.88 -11.37 9.76
C ILE A 132 23.30 -11.83 9.40
N ARG A 133 23.65 -13.03 9.80
CA ARG A 133 25.00 -13.61 9.53
C ARG A 133 25.31 -13.63 8.04
N ALA A 134 24.36 -14.06 7.21
CA ALA A 134 24.53 -14.11 5.76
C ALA A 134 24.74 -12.71 5.17
N CYS A 135 23.90 -11.73 5.53
CA CYS A 135 23.99 -10.37 5.01
C CYS A 135 25.37 -9.75 5.30
N PHE A 136 25.86 -9.86 6.54
CA PHE A 136 27.15 -9.27 6.90
C PHE A 136 28.36 -10.08 6.39
N ALA A 137 28.22 -11.41 6.22
CA ALA A 137 29.23 -12.21 5.56
C ALA A 137 29.36 -11.83 4.08
N MET A 138 28.26 -11.73 3.35
CA MET A 138 28.22 -11.26 1.96
C MET A 138 28.72 -9.82 1.82
N GLY A 139 28.38 -8.94 2.76
CA GLY A 139 28.86 -7.56 2.79
C GLY A 139 30.38 -7.46 2.88
N LYS A 140 31.05 -8.30 3.68
CA LYS A 140 32.51 -8.33 3.82
C LYS A 140 33.22 -8.65 2.51
N VAL A 141 32.65 -9.50 1.67
CA VAL A 141 33.18 -9.91 0.37
C VAL A 141 32.56 -9.18 -0.80
N LYS A 142 31.65 -8.23 -0.52
CA LYS A 142 30.91 -7.42 -1.50
C LYS A 142 30.08 -8.26 -2.47
N THR A 143 29.50 -9.34 -2.00
CA THR A 143 28.49 -10.09 -2.74
C THR A 143 27.15 -9.39 -2.62
N GLY A 144 26.58 -8.97 -3.76
CA GLY A 144 25.27 -8.32 -3.83
C GLY A 144 24.13 -9.29 -3.52
N ALA A 145 23.20 -8.91 -2.65
CA ALA A 145 22.06 -9.74 -2.31
C ALA A 145 20.77 -8.93 -2.19
N LEU A 146 19.63 -9.57 -2.43
CA LEU A 146 18.29 -9.01 -2.21
C LEU A 146 17.39 -10.08 -1.59
N ILE A 147 17.08 -9.89 -0.32
CA ILE A 147 16.29 -10.81 0.51
C ILE A 147 14.98 -10.12 0.88
N VAL A 148 13.83 -10.72 0.52
CA VAL A 148 12.50 -10.21 0.84
C VAL A 148 11.86 -11.12 1.87
N VAL A 149 11.60 -10.59 3.06
CA VAL A 149 10.91 -11.30 4.14
C VAL A 149 9.43 -10.98 4.05
N GLU A 150 8.65 -11.98 3.62
CA GLU A 150 7.19 -11.88 3.49
C GLU A 150 6.53 -11.69 4.85
N GLN A 151 5.52 -10.83 4.91
CA GLN A 151 4.75 -10.62 6.13
C GLN A 151 3.28 -11.06 5.97
N ALA A 152 2.32 -10.12 6.08
CA ALA A 152 0.90 -10.44 5.98
C ALA A 152 0.44 -10.57 4.51
N ILE A 153 1.04 -9.78 3.62
CA ILE A 153 0.72 -9.79 2.19
C ILE A 153 1.50 -10.90 1.51
N ARG A 154 0.77 -11.83 0.89
CA ARG A 154 1.37 -12.91 0.11
C ARG A 154 2.02 -12.39 -1.16
N LEU A 155 3.24 -12.86 -1.43
CA LEU A 155 4.04 -12.45 -2.58
C LEU A 155 3.98 -13.46 -3.73
N THR A 156 2.90 -14.22 -3.85
CA THR A 156 2.75 -15.32 -4.83
C THR A 156 2.96 -14.87 -6.27
N GLU A 157 2.58 -13.64 -6.62
CA GLU A 157 2.79 -13.08 -7.96
C GLU A 157 4.29 -12.98 -8.29
N TYR A 158 5.10 -12.51 -7.34
CA TYR A 158 6.57 -12.38 -7.50
C TYR A 158 7.28 -13.72 -7.34
N GLU A 159 6.80 -14.58 -6.44
CA GLU A 159 7.30 -15.94 -6.23
C GLU A 159 7.24 -16.76 -7.52
N SER A 160 6.16 -16.61 -8.28
CA SER A 160 5.95 -17.35 -9.55
C SER A 160 6.91 -16.92 -10.68
N THR A 161 7.58 -15.79 -10.56
CA THR A 161 8.58 -15.33 -11.54
C THR A 161 9.95 -15.96 -11.35
N GLY A 162 10.19 -16.55 -10.18
CA GLY A 162 11.46 -17.14 -9.78
C GLY A 162 11.48 -18.67 -9.87
N ILE A 163 12.53 -19.23 -9.32
CA ILE A 163 12.75 -20.67 -9.22
C ILE A 163 12.30 -21.12 -7.83
N GLN A 164 11.35 -22.05 -7.77
CA GLN A 164 10.89 -22.61 -6.50
C GLN A 164 12.00 -23.38 -5.79
N MET A 165 12.22 -23.06 -4.51
CA MET A 165 13.28 -23.64 -3.70
C MET A 165 12.74 -24.54 -2.59
N ASP A 166 11.79 -24.06 -1.82
CA ASP A 166 11.18 -24.72 -0.65
C ASP A 166 12.20 -25.36 0.31
N CYS A 167 13.23 -24.62 0.71
CA CYS A 167 14.27 -25.07 1.62
C CYS A 167 14.31 -24.22 2.90
N LEU A 168 14.87 -24.77 3.99
CA LEU A 168 15.06 -24.03 5.22
C LEU A 168 16.06 -22.89 5.03
N VAL A 169 15.81 -21.77 5.68
CA VAL A 169 16.77 -20.66 5.75
C VAL A 169 17.99 -21.12 6.54
N SER A 170 19.15 -20.93 5.97
CA SER A 170 20.43 -20.99 6.70
C SER A 170 21.42 -20.00 6.09
N SER A 171 22.35 -19.51 6.88
CA SER A 171 23.34 -18.54 6.40
C SER A 171 24.15 -19.10 5.24
N GLN A 172 24.46 -20.39 5.24
CA GLN A 172 25.21 -21.07 4.17
C GLN A 172 24.40 -21.14 2.86
N VAL A 173 23.10 -21.47 2.94
CA VAL A 173 22.24 -21.52 1.77
C VAL A 173 22.09 -20.12 1.16
N LEU A 174 21.87 -19.09 1.99
CA LEU A 174 21.77 -17.70 1.54
C LEU A 174 23.04 -17.24 0.81
N ILE A 175 24.22 -17.51 1.37
CA ILE A 175 25.51 -17.16 0.75
C ILE A 175 25.70 -17.89 -0.57
N ASN A 176 25.36 -19.20 -0.64
CA ASN A 176 25.49 -19.97 -1.87
C ASN A 176 24.51 -19.52 -2.98
N ILE A 177 23.31 -19.09 -2.62
CA ILE A 177 22.34 -18.57 -3.62
C ILE A 177 22.90 -17.31 -4.28
N PHE A 178 23.49 -16.38 -3.51
CA PHE A 178 23.98 -15.11 -4.03
C PHE A 178 25.43 -15.15 -4.51
N GLU A 179 26.09 -16.32 -4.48
CA GLU A 179 27.45 -16.48 -5.01
C GLU A 179 27.50 -16.10 -6.49
N HIS A 180 28.52 -15.33 -6.87
CA HIS A 180 28.67 -14.83 -8.24
C HIS A 180 28.74 -15.96 -9.27
N ASN A 181 28.16 -15.70 -10.44
CA ASN A 181 28.13 -16.63 -11.58
C ASN A 181 27.37 -17.95 -11.31
N THR A 182 26.52 -18.00 -10.31
CA THR A 182 25.57 -19.11 -10.11
C THR A 182 24.23 -18.80 -10.78
N PRO A 183 23.41 -19.80 -11.17
CA PRO A 183 22.10 -19.57 -11.78
C PRO A 183 21.09 -18.87 -10.87
N LEU A 184 21.34 -18.83 -9.55
CA LEU A 184 20.38 -18.35 -8.57
C LEU A 184 20.65 -16.93 -8.08
N HIS A 185 21.81 -16.32 -8.41
CA HIS A 185 22.24 -15.05 -7.82
C HIS A 185 21.56 -13.81 -8.38
N ASP A 186 21.01 -13.90 -9.59
CA ASP A 186 20.37 -12.76 -10.26
C ASP A 186 18.88 -12.68 -9.90
N GLY A 187 18.51 -11.63 -9.17
CA GLY A 187 17.17 -11.41 -8.66
C GLY A 187 17.09 -11.41 -7.14
N ALA A 188 15.88 -11.61 -6.64
CA ALA A 188 15.60 -11.64 -5.21
C ALA A 188 15.24 -13.04 -4.73
N ILE A 189 15.47 -13.31 -3.44
CA ILE A 189 14.84 -14.44 -2.76
C ILE A 189 13.64 -13.98 -1.96
N ILE A 190 12.63 -14.85 -1.84
CA ILE A 190 11.47 -14.64 -0.98
C ILE A 190 11.55 -15.63 0.18
N VAL A 191 11.53 -15.10 1.39
CA VAL A 191 11.52 -15.85 2.64
C VAL A 191 10.12 -15.78 3.25
N ARG A 192 9.53 -16.95 3.51
CA ARG A 192 8.23 -17.12 4.17
C ARG A 192 8.39 -18.01 5.39
N GLY A 193 8.21 -17.45 6.57
CA GLY A 193 8.51 -18.18 7.79
C GLY A 193 9.98 -18.55 7.85
N ASP A 194 10.27 -19.81 8.13
CA ASP A 194 11.63 -20.35 8.19
C ASP A 194 12.13 -20.92 6.86
N ARG A 195 11.45 -20.61 5.75
CA ARG A 195 11.78 -21.22 4.45
C ARG A 195 12.04 -20.17 3.37
N ILE A 196 13.02 -20.46 2.52
CA ILE A 196 13.21 -19.80 1.23
C ILE A 196 12.23 -20.46 0.26
N VAL A 197 11.21 -19.72 -0.18
CA VAL A 197 10.17 -20.25 -1.07
C VAL A 197 10.55 -20.16 -2.54
N SER A 198 11.26 -19.11 -2.93
CA SER A 198 11.71 -18.90 -4.31
C SER A 198 12.98 -18.07 -4.36
N ALA A 199 13.79 -18.27 -5.40
CA ALA A 199 14.98 -17.48 -5.72
C ALA A 199 14.89 -16.93 -7.14
N THR A 200 15.74 -15.96 -7.49
CA THR A 200 15.75 -15.33 -8.82
C THR A 200 14.43 -14.64 -9.16
N CYS A 201 13.71 -14.13 -8.13
CA CYS A 201 12.44 -13.46 -8.33
C CYS A 201 12.63 -12.06 -8.90
N TYR A 202 11.80 -11.70 -9.89
CA TYR A 202 11.74 -10.35 -10.44
C TYR A 202 10.82 -9.47 -9.60
N LEU A 203 11.35 -8.35 -9.13
CA LEU A 203 10.63 -7.41 -8.30
C LEU A 203 10.40 -6.07 -9.03
N PRO A 204 9.34 -5.32 -8.69
CA PRO A 204 9.12 -4.00 -9.26
C PRO A 204 10.24 -3.04 -8.83
N LEU A 205 10.66 -2.20 -9.75
CA LEU A 205 11.60 -1.12 -9.46
C LEU A 205 10.83 0.14 -9.02
N SER A 206 11.33 0.82 -8.01
CA SER A 206 10.76 2.11 -7.60
C SER A 206 11.03 3.19 -8.64
N ASP A 207 9.97 3.94 -8.98
CA ASP A 207 10.03 5.14 -9.83
C ASP A 207 10.39 6.40 -9.02
N ASN A 208 10.67 6.28 -7.72
CA ASN A 208 10.95 7.42 -6.85
C ASN A 208 12.27 8.09 -7.23
N MET A 209 12.17 9.32 -7.76
CA MET A 209 13.33 10.15 -8.15
C MET A 209 14.15 10.65 -6.94
N GLY A 210 13.63 10.53 -5.71
CA GLY A 210 14.36 10.86 -4.48
C GLY A 210 15.41 9.83 -4.09
N ILE A 211 15.40 8.64 -4.70
CA ILE A 211 16.43 7.63 -4.47
C ILE A 211 17.70 8.04 -5.21
N SER A 212 18.83 8.11 -4.48
CA SER A 212 20.14 8.45 -5.06
C SER A 212 20.43 7.60 -6.30
N LYS A 213 20.98 8.24 -7.34
CA LYS A 213 21.37 7.58 -8.60
C LYS A 213 22.53 6.58 -8.42
N ASP A 214 23.27 6.72 -7.32
CA ASP A 214 24.38 5.83 -6.97
C ASP A 214 23.92 4.47 -6.45
N LEU A 215 22.59 4.29 -6.29
CA LEU A 215 22.03 3.03 -5.83
C LEU A 215 21.67 2.15 -7.03
N GLY A 216 22.21 0.93 -7.04
CA GLY A 216 21.97 -0.07 -8.07
C GLY A 216 20.53 -0.62 -8.10
N THR A 217 20.29 -1.49 -9.07
CA THR A 217 18.97 -2.08 -9.34
C THR A 217 18.38 -2.83 -8.13
N ARG A 218 19.21 -3.53 -7.34
CA ARG A 218 18.76 -4.25 -6.12
C ARG A 218 18.16 -3.31 -5.07
N HIS A 219 18.74 -2.13 -4.86
CA HIS A 219 18.20 -1.13 -3.95
C HIS A 219 16.85 -0.57 -4.45
N ARG A 220 16.76 -0.28 -5.75
CA ARG A 220 15.51 0.19 -6.37
C ARG A 220 14.42 -0.88 -6.31
N ALA A 221 14.79 -2.16 -6.48
CA ALA A 221 13.87 -3.28 -6.33
C ALA A 221 13.41 -3.47 -4.88
N ALA A 222 14.33 -3.31 -3.90
CA ALA A 222 13.98 -3.34 -2.49
C ALA A 222 12.93 -2.28 -2.14
N VAL A 223 13.14 -1.02 -2.56
CA VAL A 223 12.17 0.05 -2.34
C VAL A 223 10.87 -0.22 -3.08
N GLY A 224 10.92 -0.58 -4.37
CA GLY A 224 9.74 -0.87 -5.17
C GLY A 224 8.89 -2.00 -4.57
N MET A 225 9.51 -3.05 -4.05
CA MET A 225 8.82 -4.12 -3.34
C MET A 225 8.15 -3.63 -2.05
N SER A 226 8.83 -2.77 -1.29
CA SER A 226 8.31 -2.19 -0.06
C SER A 226 7.23 -1.13 -0.27
N GLU A 227 7.09 -0.57 -1.48
CA GLU A 227 6.01 0.35 -1.87
C GLU A 227 4.70 -0.39 -2.15
N VAL A 228 4.79 -1.63 -2.67
CA VAL A 228 3.63 -2.41 -3.11
C VAL A 228 3.21 -3.50 -2.11
N SER A 229 4.03 -3.77 -1.08
CA SER A 229 3.74 -4.77 -0.05
C SER A 229 4.17 -4.30 1.34
N ASP A 230 3.82 -5.07 2.37
CA ASP A 230 4.28 -4.87 3.74
C ASP A 230 5.60 -5.59 4.04
N ALA A 231 6.22 -6.24 3.03
CA ALA A 231 7.43 -7.01 3.18
C ALA A 231 8.62 -6.16 3.65
N LEU A 232 9.55 -6.80 4.37
CA LEU A 232 10.84 -6.22 4.70
C LEU A 232 11.84 -6.66 3.61
N ALA A 233 12.38 -5.72 2.84
CA ALA A 233 13.38 -6.01 1.83
C ALA A 233 14.77 -5.60 2.32
N ILE A 234 15.69 -6.56 2.37
CA ILE A 234 17.07 -6.40 2.82
C ILE A 234 17.97 -6.47 1.58
N THR A 235 18.85 -5.50 1.39
CA THR A 235 19.80 -5.50 0.28
C THR A 235 21.23 -5.35 0.78
N VAL A 236 22.13 -6.08 0.15
CA VAL A 236 23.58 -5.97 0.33
C VAL A 236 24.17 -5.38 -0.94
N SER A 237 24.93 -4.30 -0.81
CA SER A 237 25.57 -3.63 -1.94
C SER A 237 26.79 -4.40 -2.44
N GLU A 238 26.85 -4.68 -3.74
CA GLU A 238 28.04 -5.27 -4.37
C GLU A 238 29.20 -4.29 -4.53
N GLU A 239 28.93 -2.98 -4.46
CA GLU A 239 29.98 -1.95 -4.57
C GLU A 239 30.62 -1.64 -3.22
N THR A 240 29.79 -1.46 -2.20
CA THR A 240 30.24 -0.98 -0.88
C THR A 240 30.26 -2.08 0.18
N GLY A 241 29.51 -3.17 0.01
CA GLY A 241 29.24 -4.18 1.03
C GLY A 241 28.26 -3.73 2.12
N ALA A 242 27.72 -2.52 2.01
CA ALA A 242 26.77 -1.99 2.98
C ALA A 242 25.43 -2.72 2.92
N VAL A 243 24.89 -3.03 4.10
CA VAL A 243 23.56 -3.60 4.26
C VAL A 243 22.55 -2.48 4.40
N SER A 244 21.44 -2.54 3.66
CA SER A 244 20.34 -1.57 3.72
C SER A 244 19.00 -2.29 3.80
N VAL A 245 17.98 -1.62 4.35
CA VAL A 245 16.64 -2.17 4.52
C VAL A 245 15.62 -1.22 3.94
N ALA A 246 14.69 -1.74 3.14
CA ALA A 246 13.53 -1.01 2.63
C ALA A 246 12.25 -1.52 3.29
N GLN A 247 11.41 -0.59 3.78
CA GLN A 247 10.12 -0.88 4.38
C GLN A 247 9.17 0.30 4.18
N GLY A 248 7.94 0.03 3.67
CA GLY A 248 6.93 1.08 3.47
C GLY A 248 7.32 2.18 2.48
N GLY A 249 8.18 1.89 1.51
CA GLY A 249 8.69 2.84 0.52
C GLY A 249 9.92 3.65 0.97
N GLU A 250 10.40 3.43 2.19
CA GLU A 250 11.57 4.12 2.74
C GLU A 250 12.78 3.20 2.79
N LEU A 251 13.96 3.72 2.42
CA LEU A 251 15.24 3.01 2.46
C LEU A 251 16.12 3.53 3.59
N THR A 252 16.42 2.65 4.56
CA THR A 252 17.43 2.90 5.59
C THR A 252 18.76 2.29 5.13
N ARG A 253 19.78 3.14 4.93
CA ARG A 253 21.07 2.74 4.35
C ARG A 253 22.10 2.44 5.42
N SER A 254 23.04 1.54 5.08
CA SER A 254 24.24 1.26 5.87
C SER A 254 23.95 0.91 7.33
N ILE A 255 22.98 0.05 7.55
CA ILE A 255 22.61 -0.40 8.91
C ILE A 255 23.64 -1.40 9.44
N ASN A 256 23.84 -1.40 10.75
CA ASN A 256 24.68 -2.37 11.44
C ASN A 256 23.90 -3.62 11.88
N GLU A 257 24.62 -4.63 12.41
CA GLU A 257 23.99 -5.91 12.85
C GLU A 257 22.92 -5.72 13.91
N ALA A 258 23.12 -4.79 14.84
CA ALA A 258 22.15 -4.53 15.91
C ALA A 258 20.87 -3.87 15.36
N GLU A 259 21.02 -2.94 14.42
CA GLU A 259 19.87 -2.30 13.75
C GLU A 259 19.11 -3.28 12.88
N LEU A 260 19.78 -4.15 12.12
CA LEU A 260 19.13 -5.19 11.32
C LEU A 260 18.36 -6.17 12.23
N ARG A 261 18.96 -6.55 13.39
CA ARG A 261 18.29 -7.41 14.37
C ARG A 261 16.99 -6.80 14.88
N VAL A 262 17.00 -5.51 15.23
CA VAL A 262 15.81 -4.79 15.68
C VAL A 262 14.73 -4.77 14.57
N LYS A 263 15.11 -4.51 13.33
CA LYS A 263 14.18 -4.50 12.20
C LYS A 263 13.54 -5.87 11.95
N LEU A 264 14.32 -6.92 12.00
CA LEU A 264 13.81 -8.30 11.86
C LEU A 264 12.94 -8.72 13.05
N GLU A 265 13.30 -8.29 14.28
CA GLU A 265 12.52 -8.54 15.47
C GLU A 265 11.14 -7.83 15.43
N GLU A 266 11.10 -6.60 14.92
CA GLU A 266 9.84 -5.88 14.67
C GLU A 266 8.92 -6.67 13.72
N VAL A 267 9.47 -7.27 12.67
CA VAL A 267 8.72 -8.10 11.71
C VAL A 267 8.28 -9.41 12.34
N GLN A 268 9.16 -10.05 13.12
CA GLN A 268 8.89 -11.29 13.83
C GLN A 268 7.72 -11.15 14.83
N HIS A 269 7.64 -9.99 15.51
CA HIS A 269 6.68 -9.74 16.60
C HIS A 269 5.53 -8.78 16.26
N LYS A 270 5.39 -8.34 15.03
CA LYS A 270 4.43 -7.28 14.62
C LYS A 270 2.94 -7.57 14.91
N SER A 271 2.61 -8.74 15.44
CA SER A 271 1.28 -9.02 16.01
C SER A 271 0.97 -8.26 17.32
N SER A 272 1.93 -7.49 17.88
CA SER A 272 1.80 -6.93 19.24
C SER A 272 1.17 -5.52 19.34
N GLU A 273 1.02 -4.76 18.25
CA GLU A 273 0.38 -3.43 18.34
C GLU A 273 -1.10 -3.51 18.69
N THR A 274 -1.80 -4.53 18.21
CA THR A 274 -3.19 -4.79 18.63
C THR A 274 -3.31 -5.07 20.13
N ASN A 275 -2.26 -5.61 20.76
CA ASN A 275 -2.23 -5.88 22.21
C ASN A 275 -1.95 -4.63 23.05
N ARG A 276 -1.23 -3.62 22.56
CA ARG A 276 -1.04 -2.35 23.27
C ARG A 276 -2.36 -1.59 23.38
N ILE A 277 -3.15 -1.55 22.32
CA ILE A 277 -4.48 -0.91 22.31
C ILE A 277 -5.44 -1.70 23.23
N LYS A 278 -5.43 -3.05 23.19
CA LYS A 278 -6.22 -3.89 24.09
C LYS A 278 -5.79 -3.76 25.55
N ALA A 279 -4.49 -3.61 25.85
CA ALA A 279 -3.99 -3.39 27.20
C ALA A 279 -4.40 -2.00 27.73
N MET A 280 -4.38 -0.96 26.90
CA MET A 280 -4.92 0.37 27.24
C MET A 280 -6.43 0.31 27.51
N TRP A 281 -7.21 -0.38 26.69
CA TRP A 281 -8.66 -0.55 26.90
C TRP A 281 -8.99 -1.39 28.14
N LYS A 282 -8.19 -2.43 28.44
CA LYS A 282 -8.33 -3.23 29.67
C LYS A 282 -7.97 -2.42 30.93
N GLY A 283 -6.99 -1.53 30.84
CA GLY A 283 -6.63 -0.59 31.90
C GLY A 283 -7.77 0.40 32.17
N TRP A 284 -8.38 0.95 31.13
CA TRP A 284 -9.52 1.87 31.26
C TRP A 284 -10.75 1.21 31.87
N ARG A 285 -11.09 -0.02 31.47
CA ARG A 285 -12.21 -0.78 32.08
C ARG A 285 -11.99 -1.14 33.55
N LYS A 286 -10.75 -1.36 34.00
CA LYS A 286 -10.45 -1.59 35.41
C LYS A 286 -10.58 -0.33 36.26
N HIS A 287 -10.23 0.84 35.73
CA HIS A 287 -10.43 2.12 36.42
C HIS A 287 -11.90 2.55 36.52
N ALA A 288 -12.69 2.30 35.48
CA ALA A 288 -14.13 2.59 35.50
C ALA A 288 -14.92 1.73 36.50
N LYS A 289 -14.43 0.51 36.81
CA LYS A 289 -15.09 -0.41 37.77
C LYS A 289 -14.68 -0.17 39.24
N LYS A 290 -13.71 0.70 39.51
CA LYS A 290 -13.24 0.99 40.87
C LYS A 290 -13.84 2.29 41.44
N ASN A 291 -14.60 3.03 40.65
CA ASN A 291 -15.25 4.30 40.99
C ASN A 291 -16.80 4.23 40.98
N ASN A 292 -17.36 3.02 41.08
CA ASN A 292 -18.77 2.79 41.41
C ASN A 292 -18.90 1.98 42.71
#